data_06995139844dc32553cf195dd7317cd6
#
_entry.id   06995139844dc32553cf195dd7317cd6
#
_cell.length_a   1.000
_cell.length_b   1.000
_cell.length_c   1.000
_cell.angle_alpha   90.00
_cell.angle_beta   90.00
_cell.angle_gamma   90.00
#
_symmetry.space_group_name_H-M   'P 1'
#
loop_
_entity.id
_entity.type
_entity.pdbx_description
1 polymer ?
#
loop_
_entity_poly.entity_id
_entity_poly.type
_entity_poly.pdbx_seq_one_letter_code
_entity_poly.pdbx_strand_id
1 'polypeptide(L)'
;MSRSDPLAQWWSSLDDRGRAEALELHARDFVPEGLAMELIMFGVRVEDVAVAHHSGRARTVTFAQPAELTRFLAGVRAAARAC
;
A
#
# COMPACT_ATOMS: atom_id res chain seq x y z
N MET A 1 -16.68 5.17 20.87
CA MET A 1 -16.92 5.19 19.45
C MET A 1 -15.67 4.82 18.69
N SER A 2 -15.72 3.73 18.03
CA SER A 2 -14.55 3.30 17.29
C SER A 2 -14.51 4.00 15.93
N ARG A 3 -13.37 4.55 15.65
CA ARG A 3 -13.14 5.16 14.38
C ARG A 3 -12.55 4.11 13.47
N SER A 4 -13.18 3.88 12.35
CA SER A 4 -12.67 2.89 11.41
C SER A 4 -11.35 3.36 10.86
N ASP A 5 -10.34 2.53 11.02
CA ASP A 5 -9.02 2.81 10.47
C ASP A 5 -9.07 2.58 8.96
N PRO A 6 -8.73 3.58 8.16
CA PRO A 6 -8.75 3.41 6.70
C PRO A 6 -7.91 2.24 6.22
N LEU A 7 -6.76 2.00 6.85
CA LEU A 7 -5.93 0.86 6.47
C LEU A 7 -6.61 -0.46 6.79
N ALA A 8 -7.28 -0.55 7.93
CA ALA A 8 -8.00 -1.77 8.30
C ALA A 8 -9.15 -2.02 7.34
N GLN A 9 -9.86 -0.97 6.95
CA GLN A 9 -10.94 -1.10 5.98
C GLN A 9 -10.42 -1.55 4.62
N TRP A 10 -9.33 -0.95 4.18
CA TRP A 10 -8.71 -1.33 2.93
C TRP A 10 -8.30 -2.81 2.96
N TRP A 11 -7.64 -3.22 4.02
CA TRP A 11 -7.18 -4.60 4.17
C TRP A 11 -8.36 -5.58 4.12
N SER A 12 -9.45 -5.22 4.78
CA SER A 12 -10.63 -6.08 4.82
C SER A 12 -11.29 -6.22 3.45
N SER A 13 -11.10 -5.24 2.58
CA SER A 13 -11.70 -5.29 1.25
C SER A 13 -10.90 -6.16 0.29
N LEU A 14 -9.68 -6.52 0.65
CA LEU A 14 -8.82 -7.30 -0.25
C LEU A 14 -9.17 -8.78 -0.16
N ASP A 15 -9.08 -9.46 -1.29
CA ASP A 15 -9.17 -10.91 -1.31
C ASP A 15 -7.79 -11.49 -0.99
N ASP A 16 -7.69 -12.80 -1.00
CA ASP A 16 -6.43 -13.46 -0.64
C ASP A 16 -5.30 -13.05 -1.56
N ARG A 17 -5.59 -12.89 -2.83
CA ARG A 17 -4.58 -12.49 -3.79
C ARG A 17 -4.11 -11.08 -3.54
N GLY A 18 -5.03 -10.16 -3.29
CA GLY A 18 -4.68 -8.78 -3.00
C GLY A 18 -3.85 -8.66 -1.74
N ARG A 19 -4.20 -9.44 -0.72
CA ARG A 19 -3.42 -9.44 0.52
C ARG A 19 -2.02 -9.98 0.31
N ALA A 20 -1.89 -11.03 -0.50
CA ALA A 20 -0.59 -11.59 -0.81
C ALA A 20 0.28 -10.55 -1.53
N GLU A 21 -0.30 -9.83 -2.48
CA GLU A 21 0.45 -8.80 -3.19
C GLU A 21 0.89 -7.69 -2.24
N ALA A 22 0.01 -7.30 -1.33
CA ALA A 22 0.36 -6.25 -0.37
C ALA A 22 1.50 -6.69 0.54
N LEU A 23 1.50 -7.96 0.93
CA LEU A 23 2.53 -8.48 1.82
C LEU A 23 3.87 -8.66 1.13
N GLU A 24 3.91 -8.57 -0.19
CA GLU A 24 5.18 -8.58 -0.91
C GLU A 24 5.91 -7.25 -0.83
N LEU A 25 5.22 -6.20 -0.39
CA LEU A 25 5.87 -4.91 -0.23
C LEU A 25 6.81 -4.93 0.96
N HIS A 26 8.07 -4.63 0.70
CA HIS A 26 9.04 -4.45 1.77
C HIS A 26 9.05 -2.99 2.19
N ALA A 27 9.63 -2.72 3.36
CA ALA A 27 9.79 -1.35 3.81
C ALA A 27 10.54 -0.56 2.74
N ARG A 28 10.04 0.62 2.42
CA ARG A 28 10.61 1.53 1.43
C ARG A 28 10.32 1.16 -0.02
N ASP A 29 9.64 0.06 -0.28
CA ASP A 29 9.24 -0.25 -1.64
C ASP A 29 8.20 0.77 -2.09
N PHE A 30 8.23 1.09 -3.36
CA PHE A 30 7.20 1.92 -3.93
C PHE A 30 5.90 1.12 -4.05
N VAL A 31 4.79 1.82 -3.85
CA VAL A 31 3.47 1.21 -3.93
C VAL A 31 3.05 1.18 -5.40
N PRO A 32 2.64 0.02 -5.92
CA PRO A 32 2.12 -0.05 -7.29
C PRO A 32 0.89 0.84 -7.45
N GLU A 33 0.69 1.34 -8.66
CA GLU A 33 -0.37 2.29 -8.92
C GLU A 33 -1.74 1.76 -8.52
N GLY A 34 -2.05 0.52 -8.90
CA GLY A 34 -3.36 -0.05 -8.56
C GLY A 34 -3.60 -0.09 -7.07
N LEU A 35 -2.59 -0.49 -6.33
CA LEU A 35 -2.69 -0.56 -4.87
C LEU A 35 -2.80 0.84 -4.27
N ALA A 36 -2.04 1.79 -4.81
CA ALA A 36 -2.08 3.15 -4.33
C ALA A 36 -3.44 3.77 -4.54
N MET A 37 -4.06 3.52 -5.69
CA MET A 37 -5.38 4.06 -5.96
C MET A 37 -6.40 3.52 -4.97
N GLU A 38 -6.32 2.23 -4.64
CA GLU A 38 -7.21 1.65 -3.66
C GLU A 38 -7.03 2.30 -2.28
N LEU A 39 -5.78 2.49 -1.88
CA LEU A 39 -5.50 3.13 -0.60
C LEU A 39 -6.08 4.54 -0.55
N ILE A 40 -5.92 5.28 -1.63
CA ILE A 40 -6.45 6.63 -1.69
C ILE A 40 -7.98 6.62 -1.59
N MET A 41 -8.62 5.66 -2.22
CA MET A 41 -10.08 5.55 -2.17
C MET A 41 -10.57 5.30 -0.75
N PHE A 42 -9.78 4.66 0.08
CA PHE A 42 -10.14 4.42 1.47
C PHE A 42 -9.72 5.55 2.39
N GLY A 43 -9.09 6.59 1.84
CA GLY A 43 -8.72 7.75 2.64
C GLY A 43 -7.31 7.72 3.16
N VAL A 44 -6.49 6.79 2.70
CA VAL A 44 -5.09 6.73 3.08
C VAL A 44 -4.30 7.70 2.22
N ARG A 45 -3.49 8.52 2.86
CA ARG A 45 -2.69 9.50 2.13
C ARG A 45 -1.47 8.82 1.54
N VAL A 46 -1.36 8.85 0.22
CA VAL A 46 -0.24 8.27 -0.50
C VAL A 46 0.36 9.36 -1.38
N GLU A 47 1.66 9.58 -1.24
CA GLU A 47 2.33 10.61 -2.02
C GLU A 47 2.85 10.01 -3.31
N ASP A 48 2.58 10.70 -4.42
CA ASP A 48 3.10 10.29 -5.70
C ASP A 48 4.51 10.83 -5.89
N VAL A 49 5.35 10.00 -6.47
CA VAL A 49 6.71 10.38 -6.82
C VAL A 49 6.83 10.23 -8.32
N ALA A 50 7.01 11.34 -9.00
CA ALA A 50 7.14 11.32 -10.45
C ALA A 50 8.51 10.80 -10.83
N VAL A 51 8.54 9.79 -11.67
CA VAL A 51 9.78 9.27 -12.20
C VAL A 51 9.81 9.55 -13.69
N ALA A 52 10.82 10.33 -14.11
CA ALA A 52 10.99 10.63 -15.52
C ALA A 52 11.72 9.50 -16.19
N HIS A 53 11.19 9.03 -17.30
CA HIS A 53 11.85 8.01 -18.09
C HIS A 53 12.57 8.60 -19.27
N HIS A 54 13.73 8.07 -19.54
CA HIS A 54 14.56 8.56 -20.62
C HIS A 54 13.93 8.37 -21.99
N SER A 55 13.16 7.32 -22.13
CA SER A 55 12.58 7.02 -23.43
C SER A 55 11.48 7.97 -23.82
N GLY A 56 10.92 8.70 -22.86
CA GLY A 56 9.84 9.63 -23.13
C GLY A 56 8.54 8.98 -23.56
N ARG A 57 8.48 7.68 -23.54
CA ARG A 57 7.31 6.97 -24.01
C ARG A 57 6.27 6.76 -22.98
N ALA A 58 6.68 6.47 -21.77
CA ALA A 58 5.73 6.17 -20.72
C ALA A 58 6.16 6.88 -19.48
N ARG A 59 5.22 7.52 -18.84
CA ARG A 59 5.42 8.04 -17.52
C ARG A 59 4.97 7.00 -16.56
N THR A 60 5.89 6.50 -15.79
CA THR A 60 5.53 5.61 -14.71
C THR A 60 5.41 6.45 -13.46
N VAL A 61 4.23 6.48 -12.89
CA VAL A 61 4.03 7.17 -11.63
C VAL A 61 4.18 6.13 -10.54
N THR A 62 5.13 6.37 -9.66
CA THR A 62 5.31 5.52 -8.49
C THR A 62 4.84 6.30 -7.27
N PHE A 63 4.45 5.56 -6.26
CA PHE A 63 3.91 6.15 -5.05
C PHE A 63 4.78 5.73 -3.88
N ALA A 64 5.13 6.71 -3.05
CA ALA A 64 5.93 6.43 -1.87
C ALA A 64 5.10 5.65 -0.86
N GLN A 65 5.72 4.68 -0.22
CA GLN A 65 5.04 3.91 0.79
C GLN A 65 4.85 4.74 2.06
N PRO A 66 3.60 4.96 2.50
CA PRO A 66 3.37 5.71 3.73
C PRO A 66 3.90 4.94 4.93
N ALA A 67 4.43 5.67 5.91
CA ALA A 67 4.94 5.03 7.12
C ALA A 67 3.86 4.22 7.84
N GLU A 68 2.63 4.71 7.84
CA GLU A 68 1.54 3.98 8.48
C GLU A 68 1.24 2.66 7.77
N LEU A 69 1.37 2.62 6.44
CA LEU A 69 1.20 1.37 5.71
C LEU A 69 2.31 0.40 6.05
N THR A 70 3.54 0.89 6.12
CA THR A 70 4.68 0.05 6.49
C THR A 70 4.46 -0.59 7.85
N ARG A 71 4.02 0.20 8.83
CA ARG A 71 3.76 -0.32 10.18
C ARG A 71 2.59 -1.28 10.19
N PHE A 72 1.55 -0.98 9.42
CA PHE A 72 0.38 -1.86 9.35
C PHE A 72 0.77 -3.23 8.83
N LEU A 73 1.51 -3.28 7.73
CA LEU A 73 1.91 -4.55 7.12
C LEU A 73 2.87 -5.31 8.04
N ALA A 74 3.74 -4.60 8.75
CA ALA A 74 4.62 -5.24 9.71
C ALA A 74 3.82 -5.91 10.82
N GLY A 75 2.75 -5.25 11.26
CA GLY A 75 1.86 -5.82 12.27
C GLY A 75 1.14 -7.06 11.77
N VAL A 76 0.69 -7.03 10.51
CA VAL A 76 0.03 -8.20 9.92
C VAL A 76 0.98 -9.38 9.84
N ARG A 77 2.22 -9.12 9.41
CA ARG A 77 3.22 -10.20 9.34
C ARG A 77 3.54 -10.77 10.71
N ALA A 78 3.65 -9.90 11.70
CA ALA A 78 3.95 -10.34 13.06
C ALA A 78 2.80 -11.19 13.61
N ALA A 79 1.56 -10.78 13.36
CA ALA A 79 0.39 -11.54 13.80
C ALA A 79 0.35 -12.92 13.13
N ALA A 80 0.68 -12.97 11.85
CA ALA A 80 0.69 -14.24 11.12
C ALA A 80 1.75 -15.18 11.68
N ARG A 81 2.89 -14.62 12.10
CA ARG A 81 3.95 -15.44 12.66
C ARG A 81 3.64 -15.92 14.06
N ALA A 82 2.85 -15.18 14.80
CA ALA A 82 2.51 -15.53 16.17
C ALA A 82 1.55 -16.69 16.26
N CYS A 83 0.85 -17.02 15.19
CA CYS A 83 -0.11 -18.12 15.19
C CYS A 83 0.54 -19.47 15.00
#